data_84ac9f56f16f4d37a1f58e5348c5f0eb
#
_entry.id   84ac9f56f16f4d37a1f58e5348c5f0eb
#
_cell.length_a   1.000
_cell.length_b   1.000
_cell.length_c   1.000
_cell.angle_alpha   90.00
_cell.angle_beta   90.00
_cell.angle_gamma   90.00
#
_symmetry.space_group_name_H-M   'P 1'
#
loop_
_entity.id
_entity.type
_entity.pdbx_description
1 polymer ?
#
loop_
_entity_poly.entity_id
_entity_poly.type
_entity_poly.pdbx_seq_one_letter_code
_entity_poly.pdbx_strand_id
1 'polypeptide(L)'
;MSPTQRSLALLRRQGALAAVVERWNSYAKVRQDLWRFGDILAVTAEGIVIIQACGTGDQARRLEKIKSEIVWPKARQWLKAGGKIQVWGWAIRGAQGKRKRSTLTITEVVEG
;
A
#
# COMPACT_ATOMS: atom_id res chain seq x y z
N MET A 1 2.20 -15.82 -1.16
CA MET A 1 1.29 -14.65 -1.23
C MET A 1 2.07 -13.39 -1.55
N SER A 2 1.54 -12.55 -2.41
CA SER A 2 2.14 -11.24 -2.69
C SER A 2 1.92 -10.27 -1.52
N PRO A 3 2.69 -9.18 -1.43
CA PRO A 3 2.43 -8.14 -0.43
C PRO A 3 1.01 -7.59 -0.49
N THR A 4 0.45 -7.41 -1.69
CA THR A 4 -0.92 -6.93 -1.86
C THR A 4 -1.92 -7.92 -1.25
N GLN A 5 -1.76 -9.20 -1.51
CA GLN A 5 -2.66 -10.21 -0.97
C GLN A 5 -2.54 -10.38 0.53
N ARG A 6 -1.32 -10.26 1.07
CA ARG A 6 -1.09 -10.30 2.53
C ARG A 6 -1.78 -9.13 3.21
N SER A 7 -1.65 -7.95 2.63
CA SER A 7 -2.28 -6.73 3.15
C SER A 7 -3.80 -6.85 3.13
N LEU A 8 -4.35 -7.31 2.01
CA LEU A 8 -5.79 -7.49 1.85
C LEU A 8 -6.34 -8.48 2.88
N ALA A 9 -5.65 -9.61 3.08
CA ALA A 9 -6.07 -10.62 4.04
C ALA A 9 -6.04 -10.08 5.47
N LEU A 10 -5.01 -9.31 5.83
CA LEU A 10 -4.91 -8.71 7.16
C LEU A 10 -6.02 -7.70 7.40
N LEU A 11 -6.27 -6.81 6.43
CA LEU A 11 -7.34 -5.81 6.54
C LEU A 11 -8.71 -6.47 6.74
N ARG A 12 -9.01 -7.50 5.97
CA ARG A 12 -10.27 -8.23 6.08
C ARG A 12 -10.40 -8.93 7.43
N ARG A 13 -9.32 -9.49 7.92
CA ARG A 13 -9.29 -10.14 9.23
C ARG A 13 -9.54 -9.14 10.36
N GLN A 14 -9.14 -7.88 10.17
CA GLN A 14 -9.38 -6.79 11.12
C GLN A 14 -10.80 -6.20 10.99
N GLY A 15 -11.60 -6.71 10.08
CA GLY A 15 -12.95 -6.23 9.86
C GLY A 15 -13.05 -5.02 8.93
N ALA A 16 -11.97 -4.64 8.26
CA ALA A 16 -12.00 -3.52 7.31
C ALA A 16 -12.64 -3.95 6.00
N LEU A 17 -13.36 -3.00 5.38
CA LEU A 17 -13.81 -3.15 4.01
C LEU A 17 -12.63 -2.80 3.12
N ALA A 18 -12.17 -3.74 2.29
CA ALA A 18 -10.96 -3.52 1.49
C ALA A 18 -11.08 -4.17 0.13
N ALA A 19 -10.54 -3.48 -0.88
CA ALA A 19 -10.52 -3.97 -2.25
C ALA A 19 -9.23 -3.58 -2.95
N VAL A 20 -8.79 -4.45 -3.86
CA VAL A 20 -7.65 -4.15 -4.73
C VAL A 20 -8.13 -3.17 -5.80
N VAL A 21 -7.41 -2.06 -5.96
CA VAL A 21 -7.77 -1.01 -6.92
C VAL A 21 -6.73 -0.82 -8.02
N GLU A 22 -5.66 -1.59 -8.04
CA GLU A 22 -4.77 -1.65 -9.19
C GLU A 22 -5.48 -2.41 -10.31
N ARG A 23 -5.22 -2.05 -11.55
CA ARG A 23 -5.85 -2.69 -12.69
C ARG A 23 -4.86 -2.97 -13.82
N TRP A 24 -5.20 -3.96 -14.62
CA TRP A 24 -4.41 -4.33 -15.79
C TRP A 24 -4.65 -3.34 -16.93
N ASN A 25 -3.58 -2.81 -17.49
CA ASN A 25 -3.63 -2.01 -18.71
C ASN A 25 -3.23 -2.89 -19.88
N SER A 26 -4.19 -3.27 -20.73
CA SER A 26 -3.95 -4.17 -21.86
C SER A 26 -3.10 -3.54 -22.96
N TYR A 27 -3.09 -2.22 -23.08
CA TYR A 27 -2.25 -1.51 -24.04
C TYR A 27 -0.77 -1.55 -23.67
N ALA A 28 -0.47 -1.13 -22.45
CA ALA A 28 0.90 -1.10 -21.96
C ALA A 28 1.37 -2.44 -21.42
N LYS A 29 0.46 -3.39 -21.23
CA LYS A 29 0.70 -4.73 -20.66
C LYS A 29 1.36 -4.67 -19.29
N VAL A 30 0.87 -3.76 -18.45
CA VAL A 30 1.34 -3.56 -17.07
C VAL A 30 0.16 -3.38 -16.14
N ARG A 31 0.37 -3.62 -14.87
CA ARG A 31 -0.58 -3.25 -13.82
C ARG A 31 -0.39 -1.79 -13.47
N GLN A 32 -1.50 -1.09 -13.30
CA GLN A 32 -1.48 0.32 -12.93
C GLN A 32 -2.17 0.53 -11.59
N ASP A 33 -1.47 1.19 -10.68
CA ASP A 33 -2.00 1.60 -9.39
C ASP A 33 -3.04 2.71 -9.57
N LEU A 34 -3.96 2.81 -8.63
CA LEU A 34 -4.91 3.92 -8.61
C LEU A 34 -4.14 5.22 -8.42
N TRP A 35 -4.27 6.13 -9.38
CA TRP A 35 -3.56 7.43 -9.39
C TRP A 35 -2.05 7.31 -9.21
N ARG A 36 -1.48 6.17 -9.55
CA ARG A 36 -0.05 5.84 -9.45
C ARG A 36 0.45 5.68 -8.02
N PHE A 37 -0.42 5.66 -7.01
CA PHE A 37 0.05 5.46 -5.64
C PHE A 37 -0.79 4.50 -4.80
N GLY A 38 -1.76 3.80 -5.37
CA GLY A 38 -2.61 2.94 -4.56
C GLY A 38 -2.85 1.56 -5.14
N ASP A 39 -2.58 0.52 -4.34
CA ASP A 39 -2.88 -0.87 -4.68
C ASP A 39 -4.19 -1.31 -4.06
N ILE A 40 -4.49 -0.83 -2.85
CA ILE A 40 -5.66 -1.23 -2.06
C ILE A 40 -6.34 0.02 -1.52
N LEU A 41 -7.67 0.02 -1.59
CA LEU A 41 -8.49 1.01 -0.91
C LEU A 41 -9.19 0.31 0.24
N ALA A 42 -9.11 0.89 1.44
CA ALA A 42 -9.72 0.29 2.62
C ALA A 42 -10.50 1.32 3.43
N VAL A 43 -11.60 0.86 4.02
CA VAL A 43 -12.36 1.63 5.00
C VAL A 43 -12.12 0.94 6.35
N THR A 44 -11.46 1.66 7.24
CA THR A 44 -11.09 1.15 8.56
C THR A 44 -11.81 1.96 9.65
N ALA A 45 -11.67 1.54 10.90
CA ALA A 45 -12.18 2.30 12.03
C ALA A 45 -11.60 3.72 12.11
N GLU A 46 -10.42 3.93 11.53
CA GLU A 46 -9.73 5.21 11.55
C GLU A 46 -10.00 6.07 10.33
N GLY A 47 -10.75 5.57 9.37
CA GLY A 47 -11.12 6.31 8.15
C GLY A 47 -10.77 5.56 6.87
N ILE A 48 -10.76 6.31 5.78
CA ILE A 48 -10.49 5.77 4.44
C ILE A 48 -9.00 5.89 4.16
N VAL A 49 -8.38 4.78 3.76
CA VAL A 49 -6.94 4.74 3.50
C VAL A 49 -6.64 4.11 2.14
N ILE A 50 -5.69 4.71 1.42
CA ILE A 50 -5.08 4.11 0.24
C ILE A 50 -3.75 3.51 0.68
N ILE A 51 -3.52 2.26 0.31
CA ILE A 51 -2.34 1.49 0.72
C ILE A 51 -1.52 1.11 -0.50
N GLN A 52 -0.23 1.39 -0.42
CA GLN A 52 0.77 0.89 -1.35
C GLN A 52 1.46 -0.30 -0.67
N ALA A 53 1.30 -1.49 -1.21
CA ALA A 53 1.87 -2.70 -0.62
C ALA A 53 3.15 -3.12 -1.35
N CYS A 54 4.18 -3.48 -0.59
CA CYS A 54 5.47 -3.86 -1.16
C CYS A 54 6.26 -4.71 -0.16
N GLY A 55 7.44 -5.18 -0.57
CA GLY A 55 8.41 -5.71 0.37
C GLY A 55 9.11 -4.58 1.11
N THR A 56 9.62 -4.85 2.31
CA THR A 56 10.28 -3.81 3.12
C THR A 56 11.44 -3.14 2.40
N GLY A 57 12.17 -3.86 1.54
CA GLY A 57 13.26 -3.28 0.76
C GLY A 57 12.82 -2.20 -0.22
N ASP A 58 11.55 -2.14 -0.57
CA ASP A 58 11.00 -1.20 -1.54
C ASP A 58 10.26 -0.03 -0.91
N GLN A 59 10.12 0.02 0.41
CA GLN A 59 9.33 1.07 1.06
C GLN A 59 9.85 2.48 0.78
N ALA A 60 11.16 2.67 0.88
CA ALA A 60 11.74 3.99 0.64
C ALA A 60 11.47 4.47 -0.79
N ARG A 61 11.61 3.57 -1.75
CA ARG A 61 11.35 3.87 -3.16
C ARG A 61 9.89 4.21 -3.42
N ARG A 62 8.96 3.49 -2.76
CA ARG A 62 7.52 3.77 -2.87
C ARG A 62 7.17 5.13 -2.28
N LEU A 63 7.75 5.48 -1.15
CA LEU A 63 7.57 6.80 -0.54
C LEU A 63 8.08 7.92 -1.44
N GLU A 64 9.26 7.74 -2.03
CA GLU A 64 9.82 8.67 -3.00
C GLU A 64 8.89 8.89 -4.19
N LYS A 65 8.36 7.80 -4.73
CA LYS A 65 7.42 7.85 -5.86
C LYS A 65 6.16 8.65 -5.51
N ILE A 66 5.60 8.43 -4.33
CA ILE A 66 4.40 9.15 -3.88
C ILE A 66 4.68 10.65 -3.78
N LYS A 67 5.86 11.02 -3.34
CA LYS A 67 6.26 12.43 -3.18
C LYS A 67 6.87 13.04 -4.44
N SER A 68 6.90 12.32 -5.55
CA SER A 68 7.40 12.83 -6.82
C SER A 68 6.50 13.93 -7.37
N GLU A 69 7.05 14.77 -8.25
CA GLU A 69 6.32 15.89 -8.86
C GLU A 69 5.03 15.46 -9.56
N ILE A 70 5.04 14.28 -10.17
CA ILE A 70 3.90 13.80 -10.96
C ILE A 70 2.80 13.27 -10.04
N VAL A 71 3.16 12.58 -8.96
CA VAL A 71 2.21 11.87 -8.09
C VAL A 71 1.75 12.75 -6.93
N TRP A 72 2.65 13.54 -6.36
CA TRP A 72 2.39 14.29 -5.12
C TRP A 72 1.15 15.20 -5.17
N PRO A 73 0.87 15.92 -6.28
CA PRO A 73 -0.35 16.74 -6.32
C PRO A 73 -1.63 15.93 -6.10
N LYS A 74 -1.70 14.73 -6.65
CA LYS A 74 -2.85 13.84 -6.46
C LYS A 74 -2.91 13.29 -5.04
N ALA A 75 -1.77 12.89 -4.51
CA ALA A 75 -1.67 12.39 -3.14
C ALA A 75 -2.08 13.47 -2.13
N ARG A 76 -1.62 14.71 -2.33
CA ARG A 76 -2.00 15.83 -1.47
C ARG A 76 -3.50 16.10 -1.52
N GLN A 77 -4.10 16.03 -2.70
CA GLN A 77 -5.55 16.22 -2.84
C GLN A 77 -6.31 15.20 -2.02
N TRP A 78 -5.87 13.94 -2.06
CA TRP A 78 -6.45 12.87 -1.25
C TRP A 78 -6.31 13.16 0.24
N LEU A 79 -5.10 13.55 0.68
CA LEU A 79 -4.84 13.86 2.10
C LEU A 79 -5.67 15.04 2.58
N LYS A 80 -5.79 16.10 1.76
CA LYS A 80 -6.57 17.29 2.11
C LYS A 80 -8.07 16.99 2.22
N ALA A 81 -8.54 16.01 1.47
CA ALA A 81 -9.94 15.60 1.54
C ALA A 81 -10.23 14.69 2.75
N GLY A 82 -9.24 14.38 3.56
CA GLY A 82 -9.39 13.57 4.75
C GLY A 82 -9.00 12.11 4.59
N GLY A 83 -8.54 11.70 3.42
CA GLY A 83 -8.05 10.34 3.20
C GLY A 83 -6.67 10.16 3.78
N LYS A 84 -6.32 8.90 4.07
CA LYS A 84 -4.99 8.53 4.54
C LYS A 84 -4.24 7.79 3.44
N ILE A 85 -2.92 7.86 3.49
CA ILE A 85 -2.04 7.11 2.58
C ILE A 85 -1.01 6.39 3.43
N GLN A 86 -0.85 5.10 3.20
CA GLN A 86 0.11 4.28 3.93
C GLN A 86 0.90 3.42 2.96
N VAL A 87 2.19 3.23 3.26
CA VAL A 87 3.03 2.26 2.57
C VAL A 87 3.23 1.08 3.52
N TRP A 88 2.80 -0.08 3.08
CA TRP A 88 2.87 -1.32 3.85
C TRP A 88 4.00 -2.19 3.31
N GLY A 89 5.04 -2.34 4.11
CA GLY A 89 6.20 -3.14 3.76
C GLY A 89 6.21 -4.47 4.49
N TRP A 90 6.25 -5.54 3.72
CA TRP A 90 6.27 -6.90 4.25
C TRP A 90 7.66 -7.49 4.16
N ALA A 91 8.07 -8.14 5.25
CA ALA A 91 9.29 -8.93 5.28
C ALA A 91 8.95 -10.34 5.76
N ILE A 92 9.58 -11.33 5.16
CA ILE A 92 9.47 -12.71 5.61
C ILE A 92 10.78 -13.02 6.32
N ARG A 93 10.68 -13.30 7.62
CA ARG A 93 11.85 -13.55 8.46
C ARG A 93 11.73 -14.92 9.14
N GLY A 94 12.87 -15.58 9.29
CA GLY A 94 12.96 -16.85 10.00
C GLY A 94 14.35 -17.40 9.87
N ALA A 95 14.86 -18.00 10.96
CA ALA A 95 16.14 -18.71 10.93
C ALA A 95 16.01 -19.96 10.09
N GLN A 96 17.13 -20.41 9.53
CA GLN A 96 17.18 -21.64 8.74
C GLN A 96 16.63 -22.81 9.58
N GLY A 97 15.75 -23.59 8.98
CA GLY A 97 15.11 -24.71 9.64
C GLY A 97 13.97 -24.35 10.58
N LYS A 98 13.66 -23.06 10.73
CA LYS A 98 12.55 -22.58 11.55
C LYS A 98 11.42 -22.02 10.71
N ARG A 99 10.22 -21.96 11.31
CA ARG A 99 9.04 -21.42 10.64
C ARG A 99 9.25 -19.95 10.33
N LYS A 100 9.03 -19.59 9.08
CA LYS A 100 9.13 -18.20 8.62
C LYS A 100 7.95 -17.39 9.13
N ARG A 101 8.21 -16.15 9.50
CA ARG A 101 7.18 -15.19 9.93
C ARG A 101 7.13 -14.02 8.98
N SER A 102 5.92 -13.57 8.70
CA SER A 102 5.70 -12.33 7.97
C SER A 102 5.62 -11.19 8.97
N THR A 103 6.38 -10.13 8.75
CA THR A 103 6.32 -8.92 9.56
C THR A 103 5.92 -7.75 8.68
N LEU A 104 5.11 -6.84 9.24
CA LEU A 104 4.60 -5.69 8.52
C LEU A 104 5.12 -4.40 9.14
N THR A 105 5.65 -3.53 8.30
CA THR A 105 6.03 -2.16 8.69
C THR A 105 5.13 -1.19 7.94
N ILE A 106 4.39 -0.37 8.67
CA ILE A 106 3.49 0.62 8.09
C ILE A 106 4.11 2.00 8.21
N THR A 107 4.22 2.71 7.09
CA THR A 107 4.67 4.11 7.08
C THR A 107 3.51 4.98 6.62
N GLU A 108 3.12 5.94 7.46
CA GLU A 108 2.07 6.90 7.15
C GLU A 108 2.66 8.02 6.29
N VAL A 109 1.97 8.36 5.21
CA VAL A 109 2.36 9.49 4.37
C VAL A 109 1.63 10.73 4.88
N VAL A 110 2.38 11.76 5.21
CA VAL A 110 1.81 13.01 5.72
C VAL A 110 2.14 14.16 4.79
N GLU A 111 1.33 15.22 4.86
CA GLU A 111 1.47 16.37 3.98
C GLU A 111 2.67 17.25 4.32
N GLY A 112 3.00 17.32 5.60
CA GLY A 112 4.04 18.21 6.10
C GLY A 112 5.47 17.84 5.80
#